data_9a39b2f82817d7a9ff9bd0056abaf51e
#
_entry.id   9a39b2f82817d7a9ff9bd0056abaf51e
#
_cell.length_a   1.000
_cell.length_b   1.000
_cell.length_c   1.000
_cell.angle_alpha   90.00
_cell.angle_beta   90.00
_cell.angle_gamma   90.00
#
_symmetry.space_group_name_H-M   'P 1'
#
loop_
_entity.id
_entity.type
_entity.pdbx_description
1 polymer ?
#
loop_
_entity_poly.entity_id
_entity_poly.type
_entity_poly.pdbx_seq_one_letter_code
_entity_poly.pdbx_strand_id
1 'polypeptide(L)'
;MARWKAACALALLSAHSAVRLSAQDQPINAGALFLLLPVGARSVGMGQTAAALDGRGEAVFSNPAGVGDLGENEFGLYTAKLAAGPSTAITAFFPRHGVGVFGVALDLLDYGDFPVTDSTSGTTIGRLASRNLALLATYATQLTDAFALGVSYKLIEFRVDCSGDCRSVPGGGQGLTHALDLGAQFRVGPDHAFRLGAALRNLGFPLQVNNNYQADPLPTRLVVGAAYRVLLRPVSDLPDADRFDLELAADVESPWREAGNPGVRVGMDLGYRELVRVRAGYDFVRQGLSGPSIGLGVATGSIGVDLAQTFLSGTDLVVPNPTFLSFRVTF
;
A
#
# COMPACT_ATOMS: atom_id res chain seq x y z
N MET A 1 -26.25 -29.92 22.19
CA MET A 1 -25.20 -29.12 21.52
C MET A 1 -25.71 -28.15 20.45
N ALA A 2 -26.98 -27.83 20.37
CA ALA A 2 -27.55 -26.97 19.32
C ALA A 2 -27.92 -25.53 19.77
N ARG A 3 -27.75 -25.21 21.05
CA ARG A 3 -28.18 -23.90 21.60
C ARG A 3 -27.10 -22.80 21.63
N TRP A 4 -25.84 -23.14 21.39
CA TRP A 4 -24.73 -22.16 21.41
C TRP A 4 -24.43 -21.53 20.04
N LYS A 5 -24.89 -22.14 18.94
CA LYS A 5 -24.68 -21.59 17.59
C LYS A 5 -25.61 -20.41 17.25
N ALA A 6 -26.73 -20.27 17.94
CA ALA A 6 -27.67 -19.17 17.72
C ALA A 6 -27.30 -17.88 18.47
N ALA A 7 -26.50 -17.96 19.54
CA ALA A 7 -26.14 -16.79 20.34
C ALA A 7 -25.01 -15.94 19.68
N CYS A 8 -24.13 -16.55 18.91
CA CYS A 8 -23.07 -15.82 18.19
C CYS A 8 -23.59 -15.06 16.96
N ALA A 9 -24.66 -15.53 16.33
CA ALA A 9 -25.25 -14.86 15.16
C ALA A 9 -26.06 -13.62 15.51
N LEU A 10 -26.65 -13.57 16.73
CA LEU A 10 -27.42 -12.39 17.18
C LEU A 10 -26.51 -11.25 17.72
N ALA A 11 -25.30 -11.55 18.19
CA ALA A 11 -24.37 -10.54 18.68
C ALA A 11 -23.74 -9.69 17.55
N LEU A 12 -23.72 -10.20 16.33
CA LEU A 12 -23.21 -9.48 15.16
C LEU A 12 -24.24 -8.52 14.52
N LEU A 13 -25.52 -8.68 14.82
CA LEU A 13 -26.61 -7.85 14.28
C LEU A 13 -26.99 -6.64 15.16
N SER A 14 -26.53 -6.58 16.41
CA SER A 14 -26.85 -5.49 17.34
C SER A 14 -25.80 -4.37 17.39
N ALA A 15 -24.70 -4.45 16.64
CA ALA A 15 -23.65 -3.42 16.56
C ALA A 15 -23.97 -2.25 15.60
N HIS A 16 -25.20 -2.17 15.06
CA HIS A 16 -25.63 -1.10 14.15
C HIS A 16 -26.15 0.16 14.85
N SER A 17 -25.95 0.29 16.15
CA SER A 17 -26.35 1.51 16.87
C SER A 17 -25.26 2.57 16.79
N ALA A 18 -25.30 3.35 15.68
CA ALA A 18 -25.06 4.79 15.60
C ALA A 18 -24.04 5.39 16.57
N VAL A 19 -22.78 5.24 16.31
CA VAL A 19 -21.81 6.30 16.62
C VAL A 19 -21.83 7.28 15.45
N ARG A 20 -22.74 8.27 15.51
CA ARG A 20 -22.61 9.51 14.74
C ARG A 20 -21.51 10.34 15.39
N LEU A 21 -20.25 10.00 15.13
CA LEU A 21 -19.17 10.93 15.33
C LEU A 21 -19.29 11.97 14.21
N SER A 22 -19.68 13.17 14.59
CA SER A 22 -19.56 14.35 13.73
C SER A 22 -18.08 14.60 13.52
N ALA A 23 -17.50 13.94 12.53
CA ALA A 23 -16.18 14.31 12.03
C ALA A 23 -16.37 15.63 11.27
N GLN A 24 -15.96 16.73 11.86
CA GLN A 24 -15.70 17.95 11.12
C GLN A 24 -14.63 17.61 10.09
N ASP A 25 -14.90 17.94 8.82
CA ASP A 25 -13.96 17.81 7.72
C ASP A 25 -12.74 18.71 7.99
N GLN A 26 -11.74 18.20 8.68
CA GLN A 26 -10.46 18.87 8.81
C GLN A 26 -9.69 18.57 7.52
N PRO A 27 -9.17 19.60 6.84
CA PRO A 27 -8.30 19.38 5.68
C PRO A 27 -7.10 18.55 6.13
N ILE A 28 -6.67 17.62 5.28
CA ILE A 28 -5.46 16.82 5.53
C ILE A 28 -4.25 17.76 5.43
N ASN A 29 -3.88 18.37 6.54
CA ASN A 29 -2.67 19.19 6.64
C ASN A 29 -1.44 18.27 6.79
N ALA A 30 -1.12 17.53 5.74
CA ALA A 30 0.07 16.69 5.71
C ALA A 30 0.86 16.92 4.44
N GLY A 31 2.17 16.99 4.56
CA GLY A 31 3.11 16.98 3.45
C GLY A 31 3.32 15.56 2.90
N ALA A 32 3.97 15.45 1.75
CA ALA A 32 4.36 14.18 1.14
C ALA A 32 3.19 13.16 0.99
N LEU A 33 2.01 13.62 0.57
CA LEU A 33 0.82 12.76 0.41
C LEU A 33 1.02 11.59 -0.55
N PHE A 34 2.02 11.63 -1.44
CA PHE A 34 2.37 10.52 -2.32
C PHE A 34 2.71 9.23 -1.57
N LEU A 35 3.17 9.33 -0.31
CA LEU A 35 3.42 8.18 0.57
C LEU A 35 2.16 7.37 0.94
N LEU A 36 0.97 7.91 0.66
CA LEU A 36 -0.31 7.23 0.84
C LEU A 36 -0.79 6.52 -0.42
N LEU A 37 -0.15 6.77 -1.57
CA LEU A 37 -0.52 6.10 -2.81
C LEU A 37 -0.15 4.62 -2.74
N PRO A 38 -1.02 3.73 -3.26
CA PRO A 38 -0.75 2.30 -3.22
C PRO A 38 0.35 1.92 -4.20
N VAL A 39 1.18 0.95 -3.79
CA VAL A 39 2.22 0.34 -4.62
C VAL A 39 1.96 -1.17 -4.70
N GLY A 40 2.12 -1.72 -5.91
CA GLY A 40 1.95 -3.15 -6.15
C GLY A 40 0.55 -3.57 -6.58
N ALA A 41 0.48 -4.31 -7.69
CA ALA A 41 -0.79 -4.74 -8.27
C ALA A 41 -1.50 -5.83 -7.43
N ARG A 42 -0.77 -6.64 -6.63
CA ARG A 42 -1.38 -7.65 -5.77
C ARG A 42 -2.24 -6.98 -4.70
N SER A 43 -1.65 -6.08 -3.91
CA SER A 43 -2.36 -5.40 -2.82
C SER A 43 -3.53 -4.56 -3.37
N VAL A 44 -3.31 -3.84 -4.47
CA VAL A 44 -4.34 -3.04 -5.14
C VAL A 44 -5.49 -3.91 -5.64
N GLY A 45 -5.22 -5.03 -6.30
CA GLY A 45 -6.25 -5.96 -6.75
C GLY A 45 -7.10 -6.52 -5.60
N MET A 46 -6.54 -6.56 -4.38
CA MET A 46 -7.21 -6.96 -3.14
C MET A 46 -7.78 -5.77 -2.34
N GLY A 47 -8.15 -4.65 -2.98
CA GLY A 47 -8.71 -3.48 -2.29
C GLY A 47 -7.69 -2.75 -1.41
N GLN A 48 -6.41 -2.83 -1.73
CA GLN A 48 -5.28 -2.28 -0.97
C GLN A 48 -5.09 -2.91 0.42
N THR A 49 -5.64 -4.11 0.67
CA THR A 49 -5.30 -4.88 1.87
C THR A 49 -3.86 -5.38 1.76
N ALA A 50 -3.05 -5.15 2.80
CA ALA A 50 -1.65 -5.55 2.78
C ALA A 50 -1.01 -5.72 4.17
N ALA A 51 -1.67 -5.32 5.25
CA ALA A 51 -1.08 -5.34 6.60
C ALA A 51 -0.67 -6.75 7.05
N ALA A 52 -1.47 -7.77 6.70
CA ALA A 52 -1.24 -9.17 7.04
C ALA A 52 -0.76 -10.02 5.85
N LEU A 53 -0.53 -9.42 4.66
CA LEU A 53 0.02 -10.12 3.51
C LEU A 53 1.55 -10.24 3.63
N ASP A 54 2.09 -11.37 3.15
CA ASP A 54 3.49 -11.72 3.26
C ASP A 54 4.08 -12.29 1.97
N GLY A 55 5.38 -12.60 2.01
CA GLY A 55 6.08 -13.37 1.01
C GLY A 55 6.34 -12.64 -0.32
N ARG A 56 6.29 -11.29 -0.35
CA ARG A 56 6.65 -10.48 -1.53
C ARG A 56 7.26 -9.15 -1.12
N GLY A 57 8.19 -8.65 -1.91
CA GLY A 57 8.87 -7.38 -1.67
C GLY A 57 7.95 -6.16 -1.64
N GLU A 58 6.82 -6.17 -2.37
CA GLU A 58 5.84 -5.08 -2.34
C GLU A 58 5.25 -4.81 -0.93
N ALA A 59 5.30 -5.81 -0.03
CA ALA A 59 4.81 -5.66 1.35
C ALA A 59 5.52 -4.52 2.10
N VAL A 60 6.77 -4.17 1.73
CA VAL A 60 7.54 -3.09 2.34
C VAL A 60 6.81 -1.75 2.35
N PHE A 61 6.00 -1.48 1.34
CA PHE A 61 5.24 -0.23 1.22
C PHE A 61 4.02 -0.16 2.15
N SER A 62 3.63 -1.28 2.77
CA SER A 62 2.45 -1.38 3.64
C SER A 62 2.80 -1.85 5.06
N ASN A 63 3.53 -2.95 5.18
CA ASN A 63 4.01 -3.51 6.45
C ASN A 63 5.39 -4.14 6.23
N PRO A 64 6.48 -3.55 6.73
CA PRO A 64 7.83 -4.07 6.51
C PRO A 64 8.05 -5.48 7.11
N ALA A 65 7.24 -5.92 8.06
CA ALA A 65 7.34 -7.30 8.56
C ALA A 65 6.96 -8.35 7.50
N GLY A 66 6.14 -7.99 6.50
CA GLY A 66 5.71 -8.89 5.44
C GLY A 66 6.83 -9.37 4.51
N VAL A 67 7.97 -8.66 4.45
CA VAL A 67 9.14 -9.14 3.70
C VAL A 67 10.00 -10.12 4.50
N GLY A 68 9.76 -10.28 5.81
CA GLY A 68 10.53 -11.17 6.67
C GLY A 68 10.39 -12.67 6.33
N ASP A 69 9.43 -13.03 5.48
CA ASP A 69 9.15 -14.40 5.03
C ASP A 69 9.72 -14.71 3.64
N LEU A 70 10.49 -13.81 3.06
CA LEU A 70 11.14 -14.07 1.79
C LEU A 70 12.21 -15.15 1.95
N GLY A 71 12.08 -16.24 1.17
CA GLY A 71 13.05 -17.35 1.17
C GLY A 71 14.18 -17.19 0.17
N GLU A 72 13.98 -16.40 -0.87
CA GLU A 72 14.92 -16.18 -2.00
C GLU A 72 15.14 -14.68 -2.22
N ASN A 73 16.24 -14.34 -2.87
CA ASN A 73 16.45 -12.96 -3.30
C ASN A 73 15.29 -12.55 -4.23
N GLU A 74 14.79 -11.36 -4.07
CA GLU A 74 13.69 -10.84 -4.89
C GLU A 74 14.01 -9.45 -5.43
N PHE A 75 13.78 -9.29 -6.72
CA PHE A 75 13.73 -7.99 -7.39
C PHE A 75 12.29 -7.73 -7.85
N GLY A 76 11.76 -6.55 -7.55
CA GLY A 76 10.42 -6.11 -7.95
C GLY A 76 10.47 -4.78 -8.70
N LEU A 77 9.67 -4.67 -9.76
CA LEU A 77 9.39 -3.42 -10.49
C LEU A 77 7.88 -3.22 -10.51
N TYR A 78 7.45 -2.08 -10.04
CA TYR A 78 6.05 -1.70 -9.93
C TYR A 78 5.83 -0.40 -10.67
N THR A 79 4.83 -0.35 -11.53
CA THR A 79 4.46 0.87 -12.24
C THR A 79 2.95 1.09 -12.15
N ALA A 80 2.55 2.34 -12.04
CA ALA A 80 1.15 2.71 -12.00
C ALA A 80 0.89 3.96 -12.83
N LYS A 81 -0.27 3.99 -13.47
CA LYS A 81 -0.82 5.20 -14.08
C LYS A 81 -1.90 5.73 -13.15
N LEU A 82 -1.53 6.75 -12.36
CA LEU A 82 -2.41 7.39 -11.40
C LEU A 82 -2.98 8.70 -11.97
N ALA A 83 -4.03 9.23 -11.34
CA ALA A 83 -4.55 10.55 -11.70
C ALA A 83 -3.54 11.67 -11.44
N ALA A 84 -2.68 11.50 -10.41
CA ALA A 84 -1.62 12.45 -10.07
C ALA A 84 -0.42 12.39 -11.03
N GLY A 85 -0.29 11.34 -11.84
CA GLY A 85 0.83 11.11 -12.74
C GLY A 85 1.34 9.66 -12.69
N PRO A 86 2.33 9.29 -13.50
CA PRO A 86 2.96 7.97 -13.42
C PRO A 86 3.74 7.80 -12.13
N SER A 87 3.59 6.62 -11.51
CA SER A 87 4.39 6.17 -10.37
C SER A 87 5.23 4.96 -10.77
N THR A 88 6.45 4.90 -10.27
CA THR A 88 7.36 3.76 -10.45
C THR A 88 8.02 3.44 -9.13
N ALA A 89 7.94 2.18 -8.72
CA ALA A 89 8.67 1.71 -7.55
C ALA A 89 9.53 0.50 -7.89
N ILE A 90 10.64 0.36 -7.18
CA ILE A 90 11.61 -0.73 -7.35
C ILE A 90 11.92 -1.29 -5.97
N THR A 91 12.05 -2.60 -5.87
CA THR A 91 12.50 -3.27 -4.64
C THR A 91 13.62 -4.26 -4.93
N ALA A 92 14.54 -4.41 -3.99
CA ALA A 92 15.53 -5.48 -4.01
C ALA A 92 15.72 -6.00 -2.58
N PHE A 93 15.43 -7.30 -2.37
CA PHE A 93 15.50 -7.94 -1.07
C PHE A 93 16.43 -9.15 -1.10
N PHE A 94 17.18 -9.30 -0.01
CA PHE A 94 18.23 -10.30 0.16
C PHE A 94 18.05 -11.01 1.51
N PRO A 95 17.33 -12.14 1.55
CA PRO A 95 17.25 -12.97 2.75
C PRO A 95 18.62 -13.55 3.11
N ARG A 96 18.88 -13.63 4.42
CA ARG A 96 20.07 -14.25 5.00
C ARG A 96 19.64 -15.22 6.08
N HIS A 97 19.91 -16.50 5.85
CA HIS A 97 19.51 -17.57 6.75
C HIS A 97 19.96 -17.30 8.19
N GLY A 98 19.06 -17.41 9.14
CA GLY A 98 19.32 -17.21 10.57
C GLY A 98 19.54 -15.75 11.00
N VAL A 99 19.48 -14.78 10.07
CA VAL A 99 19.65 -13.35 10.37
C VAL A 99 18.38 -12.57 10.07
N GLY A 100 17.82 -12.73 8.90
CA GLY A 100 16.65 -11.98 8.44
C GLY A 100 16.80 -11.50 7.00
N VAL A 101 15.94 -10.61 6.58
CA VAL A 101 15.86 -10.07 5.22
C VAL A 101 16.30 -8.61 5.23
N PHE A 102 17.27 -8.28 4.40
CA PHE A 102 17.71 -6.92 4.14
C PHE A 102 17.23 -6.50 2.77
N GLY A 103 16.88 -5.24 2.60
CA GLY A 103 16.50 -4.76 1.30
C GLY A 103 16.44 -3.25 1.20
N VAL A 104 16.32 -2.83 -0.04
CA VAL A 104 16.12 -1.43 -0.41
C VAL A 104 14.91 -1.32 -1.32
N ALA A 105 14.22 -0.20 -1.21
CA ALA A 105 13.12 0.13 -2.10
C ALA A 105 13.18 1.61 -2.49
N LEU A 106 12.66 1.92 -3.66
CA LEU A 106 12.53 3.26 -4.19
C LEU A 106 11.08 3.42 -4.67
N ASP A 107 10.46 4.55 -4.35
CA ASP A 107 9.13 4.93 -4.85
C ASP A 107 9.22 6.36 -5.41
N LEU A 108 8.92 6.50 -6.69
CA LEU A 108 8.96 7.76 -7.45
C LEU A 108 7.58 8.06 -8.01
N LEU A 109 7.07 9.24 -7.69
CA LEU A 109 5.90 9.83 -8.34
C LEU A 109 6.32 11.05 -9.17
N ASP A 110 6.02 11.02 -10.46
CA ASP A 110 6.24 12.14 -11.37
C ASP A 110 4.89 12.80 -11.69
N TYR A 111 4.69 14.02 -11.22
CA TYR A 111 3.46 14.78 -11.51
C TYR A 111 3.44 15.37 -12.92
N GLY A 112 4.55 15.26 -13.65
CA GLY A 112 4.73 15.83 -14.98
C GLY A 112 5.12 17.30 -14.97
N ASP A 113 5.06 17.89 -16.16
CA ASP A 113 5.43 19.27 -16.41
C ASP A 113 4.19 20.15 -16.56
N PHE A 114 4.11 21.23 -15.79
CA PHE A 114 3.04 22.21 -15.83
C PHE A 114 3.53 23.50 -16.51
N PRO A 115 2.84 24.03 -17.55
CA PRO A 115 3.21 25.29 -18.16
C PRO A 115 2.95 26.46 -17.19
N VAL A 116 3.92 27.34 -17.05
CA VAL A 116 3.76 28.66 -16.42
C VAL A 116 3.38 29.65 -17.48
N THR A 117 2.20 30.26 -17.37
CA THR A 117 1.68 31.21 -18.31
C THR A 117 1.70 32.63 -17.73
N ASP A 118 2.02 33.61 -18.56
CA ASP A 118 1.88 35.01 -18.20
C ASP A 118 0.39 35.36 -18.10
N SER A 119 -0.02 35.97 -16.98
CA SER A 119 -1.42 36.29 -16.70
C SER A 119 -2.02 37.36 -17.64
N THR A 120 -1.18 38.16 -18.30
CA THR A 120 -1.58 39.25 -19.17
C THR A 120 -1.69 38.81 -20.62
N SER A 121 -0.71 38.04 -21.09
CA SER A 121 -0.62 37.63 -22.51
C SER A 121 -1.13 36.22 -22.77
N GLY A 122 -1.28 35.38 -21.73
CA GLY A 122 -1.63 33.96 -21.86
C GLY A 122 -0.52 33.12 -22.50
N THR A 123 0.66 33.69 -22.76
CA THR A 123 1.78 32.95 -23.36
C THR A 123 2.51 32.09 -22.30
N THR A 124 3.00 30.93 -22.71
CA THR A 124 3.84 30.10 -21.85
C THR A 124 5.22 30.72 -21.71
N ILE A 125 5.61 31.08 -20.49
CA ILE A 125 6.87 31.74 -20.15
C ILE A 125 7.85 30.82 -19.41
N GLY A 126 7.36 29.67 -18.89
CA GLY A 126 8.16 28.70 -18.15
C GLY A 126 7.46 27.37 -17.99
N ARG A 127 8.12 26.45 -17.27
CA ARG A 127 7.60 25.11 -16.90
C ARG A 127 7.99 24.78 -15.47
N LEU A 128 7.06 24.15 -14.75
CA LEU A 128 7.26 23.56 -13.44
C LEU A 128 7.22 22.04 -13.58
N ALA A 129 8.27 21.35 -13.16
CA ALA A 129 8.32 19.90 -13.06
C ALA A 129 8.29 19.51 -11.57
N SER A 130 7.33 18.70 -11.16
CA SER A 130 7.23 18.24 -9.75
C SER A 130 7.45 16.74 -9.65
N ARG A 131 8.37 16.33 -8.77
CA ARG A 131 8.72 14.94 -8.52
C ARG A 131 8.87 14.68 -7.03
N ASN A 132 8.36 13.55 -6.58
CA ASN A 132 8.52 13.08 -5.21
C ASN A 132 9.20 11.72 -5.23
N LEU A 133 10.17 11.56 -4.33
CA LEU A 133 10.97 10.34 -4.20
C LEU A 133 10.98 9.88 -2.75
N ALA A 134 10.80 8.59 -2.52
CA ALA A 134 11.11 7.94 -1.26
C ALA A 134 12.10 6.81 -1.48
N LEU A 135 13.22 6.85 -0.76
CA LEU A 135 14.20 5.76 -0.70
C LEU A 135 14.06 5.06 0.65
N LEU A 136 13.91 3.74 0.64
CA LEU A 136 13.74 2.92 1.83
C LEU A 136 14.93 1.97 2.01
N ALA A 137 15.41 1.87 3.25
CA ALA A 137 16.31 0.81 3.70
C ALA A 137 15.56 -0.02 4.74
N THR A 138 15.43 -1.33 4.51
CA THR A 138 14.55 -2.20 5.29
C THR A 138 15.31 -3.38 5.89
N TYR A 139 14.97 -3.71 7.11
CA TYR A 139 15.33 -4.95 7.77
C TYR A 139 14.08 -5.60 8.35
N ALA A 140 13.89 -6.89 8.08
CA ALA A 140 12.81 -7.69 8.66
C ALA A 140 13.33 -9.06 9.08
N THR A 141 12.75 -9.61 10.13
CA THR A 141 13.15 -10.92 10.65
C THR A 141 11.99 -11.65 11.28
N GLN A 142 12.00 -12.97 11.17
CA GLN A 142 11.15 -13.86 11.93
C GLN A 142 11.84 -14.13 13.27
N LEU A 143 11.26 -13.64 14.36
CA LEU A 143 11.75 -13.93 15.72
C LEU A 143 11.39 -15.34 16.16
N THR A 144 10.23 -15.81 15.70
CA THR A 144 9.75 -17.18 15.86
C THR A 144 8.98 -17.58 14.59
N ASP A 145 8.63 -18.86 14.44
CA ASP A 145 7.77 -19.31 13.32
C ASP A 145 6.44 -18.57 13.24
N ALA A 146 5.95 -18.05 14.39
CA ALA A 146 4.69 -17.36 14.49
C ALA A 146 4.81 -15.82 14.41
N PHE A 147 5.98 -15.24 14.67
CA PHE A 147 6.09 -13.80 14.86
C PHE A 147 7.23 -13.19 14.05
N ALA A 148 6.90 -12.19 13.23
CA ALA A 148 7.85 -11.42 12.44
C ALA A 148 7.79 -9.93 12.79
N LEU A 149 8.94 -9.26 12.72
CA LEU A 149 9.09 -7.82 12.85
C LEU A 149 9.82 -7.25 11.63
N GLY A 150 9.52 -6.00 11.33
CA GLY A 150 10.19 -5.25 10.27
C GLY A 150 10.32 -3.78 10.60
N VAL A 151 11.39 -3.17 10.10
CA VAL A 151 11.64 -1.74 10.18
C VAL A 151 12.14 -1.24 8.85
N SER A 152 11.63 -0.09 8.40
CA SER A 152 12.13 0.60 7.23
C SER A 152 12.47 2.04 7.59
N TYR A 153 13.67 2.47 7.28
CA TYR A 153 14.06 3.87 7.29
C TYR A 153 13.80 4.47 5.92
N LYS A 154 13.13 5.63 5.89
CA LYS A 154 12.79 6.35 4.66
C LYS A 154 13.53 7.67 4.59
N LEU A 155 14.09 7.95 3.43
CA LEU A 155 14.53 9.28 3.03
C LEU A 155 13.54 9.78 1.98
N ILE A 156 12.94 10.93 2.23
CA ILE A 156 11.81 11.46 1.44
C ILE A 156 12.23 12.80 0.87
N GLU A 157 12.23 12.90 -0.46
CA GLU A 157 12.53 14.11 -1.20
C GLU A 157 11.26 14.59 -1.94
N PHE A 158 10.95 15.86 -1.75
CA PHE A 158 10.00 16.61 -2.56
C PHE A 158 10.77 17.62 -3.38
N ARG A 159 10.55 17.63 -4.70
CA ARG A 159 11.28 18.51 -5.59
C ARG A 159 10.36 19.14 -6.64
N VAL A 160 10.47 20.45 -6.75
CA VAL A 160 9.83 21.24 -7.81
C VAL A 160 10.92 22.03 -8.52
N ASP A 161 11.20 21.66 -9.76
CA ASP A 161 12.13 22.37 -10.63
C ASP A 161 11.36 23.35 -11.52
N CYS A 162 11.87 24.57 -11.63
CA CYS A 162 11.35 25.55 -12.55
C CYS A 162 12.36 25.85 -13.66
N SER A 163 11.89 25.89 -14.90
CA SER A 163 12.66 26.34 -16.07
C SER A 163 11.94 27.47 -16.79
N GLY A 164 12.68 28.48 -17.25
CA GLY A 164 12.13 29.70 -17.83
C GLY A 164 11.85 30.82 -16.81
N ASP A 165 10.87 31.66 -17.07
CA ASP A 165 10.50 32.74 -16.16
C ASP A 165 9.42 32.28 -15.17
N CYS A 166 9.84 32.01 -13.92
CA CYS A 166 8.97 31.57 -12.82
C CYS A 166 8.85 32.61 -11.71
N ARG A 167 9.19 33.87 -11.97
CA ARG A 167 9.14 34.93 -10.93
C ARG A 167 7.74 35.18 -10.38
N SER A 168 6.71 34.88 -11.17
CA SER A 168 5.30 34.98 -10.77
C SER A 168 4.76 33.77 -10.02
N VAL A 169 5.54 32.66 -9.96
CA VAL A 169 5.12 31.42 -9.28
C VAL A 169 6.04 31.21 -8.08
N PRO A 170 5.55 31.35 -6.85
CA PRO A 170 6.33 30.94 -5.67
C PRO A 170 6.41 29.44 -5.65
N GLY A 171 7.52 28.87 -6.16
CA GLY A 171 7.44 27.43 -6.19
C GLY A 171 8.54 26.59 -6.77
N GLY A 172 9.71 27.09 -7.05
CA GLY A 172 10.89 26.22 -7.11
C GLY A 172 11.32 25.89 -5.70
N GLY A 173 11.42 24.61 -5.33
CA GLY A 173 11.86 24.26 -3.99
C GLY A 173 12.17 22.77 -3.86
N GLN A 174 13.04 22.45 -2.90
CA GLN A 174 13.38 21.10 -2.53
C GLN A 174 13.17 20.94 -1.04
N GLY A 175 12.47 19.90 -0.64
CA GLY A 175 12.30 19.48 0.74
C GLY A 175 12.87 18.08 0.94
N LEU A 176 13.62 17.87 2.02
CA LEU A 176 14.16 16.59 2.41
C LEU A 176 13.77 16.31 3.85
N THR A 177 13.23 15.10 4.09
CA THR A 177 12.88 14.65 5.44
C THR A 177 13.09 13.15 5.59
N HIS A 178 12.91 12.65 6.82
CA HIS A 178 13.10 11.25 7.16
C HIS A 178 11.89 10.70 7.88
N ALA A 179 11.66 9.40 7.71
CA ALA A 179 10.62 8.67 8.42
C ALA A 179 11.05 7.24 8.75
N LEU A 180 10.32 6.63 9.66
CA LEU A 180 10.40 5.21 10.00
C LEU A 180 9.05 4.55 9.75
N ASP A 181 9.07 3.34 9.21
CA ASP A 181 7.96 2.41 9.26
C ASP A 181 8.31 1.27 10.20
N LEU A 182 7.38 0.92 11.06
CA LEU A 182 7.50 -0.22 11.98
C LEU A 182 6.39 -1.20 11.64
N GLY A 183 6.72 -2.48 11.55
CA GLY A 183 5.78 -3.53 11.22
C GLY A 183 5.91 -4.75 12.11
N ALA A 184 4.77 -5.40 12.33
CA ALA A 184 4.68 -6.68 13.01
C ALA A 184 3.67 -7.58 12.31
N GLN A 185 3.95 -8.87 12.26
CA GLN A 185 3.01 -9.90 11.82
C GLN A 185 3.01 -11.06 12.81
N PHE A 186 1.82 -11.62 13.02
CA PHE A 186 1.61 -12.77 13.87
C PHE A 186 0.79 -13.83 13.13
N ARG A 187 1.29 -15.06 13.09
CA ARG A 187 0.72 -16.20 12.38
C ARG A 187 0.14 -17.18 13.38
N VAL A 188 -1.07 -17.66 13.14
CA VAL A 188 -1.82 -18.52 14.07
C VAL A 188 -2.30 -19.77 13.36
N GLY A 189 -2.33 -20.86 14.10
CA GLY A 189 -2.90 -22.13 13.67
C GLY A 189 -1.94 -23.01 12.88
N PRO A 190 -2.36 -24.22 12.54
CA PRO A 190 -1.61 -25.09 11.66
C PRO A 190 -1.48 -24.44 10.29
N ASP A 191 -0.34 -24.64 9.65
CA ASP A 191 -0.01 -24.11 8.32
C ASP A 191 -0.06 -22.56 8.22
N HIS A 192 -0.05 -21.86 9.37
CA HIS A 192 -0.09 -20.39 9.43
C HIS A 192 -1.24 -19.78 8.60
N ALA A 193 -2.37 -20.47 8.58
CA ALA A 193 -3.52 -20.11 7.75
C ALA A 193 -4.12 -18.75 8.14
N PHE A 194 -4.12 -18.40 9.44
CA PHE A 194 -4.59 -17.12 9.92
C PHE A 194 -3.41 -16.21 10.27
N ARG A 195 -3.42 -14.99 9.75
CA ARG A 195 -2.37 -13.98 9.97
C ARG A 195 -2.98 -12.68 10.47
N LEU A 196 -2.30 -12.05 11.39
CA LEU A 196 -2.56 -10.69 11.86
C LEU A 196 -1.36 -9.83 11.50
N GLY A 197 -1.61 -8.61 11.09
CA GLY A 197 -0.59 -7.63 10.77
C GLY A 197 -0.89 -6.28 11.40
N ALA A 198 0.16 -5.59 11.83
CA ALA A 198 0.07 -4.21 12.28
C ALA A 198 1.28 -3.43 11.77
N ALA A 199 1.06 -2.20 11.32
CA ALA A 199 2.13 -1.32 10.86
C ALA A 199 1.86 0.12 11.27
N LEU A 200 2.92 0.81 11.72
CA LEU A 200 2.94 2.25 11.89
C LEU A 200 3.84 2.81 10.79
N ARG A 201 3.24 3.57 9.87
CA ARG A 201 3.90 4.05 8.65
C ARG A 201 4.16 5.55 8.72
N ASN A 202 5.25 5.98 8.08
CA ASN A 202 5.60 7.39 7.90
C ASN A 202 5.72 8.17 9.22
N LEU A 203 6.24 7.53 10.27
CA LEU A 203 6.57 8.19 11.54
C LEU A 203 7.87 8.99 11.36
N GLY A 204 7.79 10.31 11.25
CA GLY A 204 8.97 11.10 10.93
C GLY A 204 8.85 12.57 11.21
N PHE A 205 9.84 13.31 10.73
CA PHE A 205 9.91 14.76 10.90
C PHE A 205 9.06 15.46 9.83
N PRO A 206 8.52 16.65 10.14
CA PRO A 206 7.77 17.44 9.16
C PRO A 206 8.61 17.75 7.92
N LEU A 207 7.95 17.82 6.77
CA LEU A 207 8.55 18.24 5.51
C LEU A 207 8.59 19.76 5.43
N GLN A 208 9.78 20.31 5.19
CA GLN A 208 10.03 21.74 4.97
C GLN A 208 10.49 21.93 3.53
N VAL A 209 9.81 22.79 2.76
CA VAL A 209 10.16 23.00 1.35
C VAL A 209 10.85 24.35 1.13
N ASN A 210 10.28 25.46 1.60
CA ASN A 210 10.78 26.79 1.24
C ASN A 210 11.25 27.66 2.41
N ASN A 211 10.78 27.39 3.62
CA ASN A 211 11.15 28.15 4.79
C ASN A 211 10.93 27.33 6.07
N ASN A 212 11.60 27.74 7.16
CA ASN A 212 11.52 27.06 8.46
C ASN A 212 10.20 27.33 9.22
N TYR A 213 9.31 28.16 8.70
CA TYR A 213 8.06 28.53 9.35
C TYR A 213 6.87 27.68 8.87
N GLN A 214 6.99 27.05 7.70
CA GLN A 214 5.99 26.15 7.14
C GLN A 214 6.57 24.73 7.08
N ALA A 215 6.18 23.90 8.04
CA ALA A 215 6.58 22.52 8.12
C ALA A 215 5.32 21.64 8.17
N ASP A 216 5.07 20.89 7.12
CA ASP A 216 3.92 20.01 7.03
C ASP A 216 4.25 18.65 7.65
N PRO A 217 3.44 18.15 8.61
CA PRO A 217 3.66 16.83 9.20
C PRO A 217 3.56 15.74 8.14
N LEU A 218 4.31 14.66 8.31
CA LEU A 218 4.17 13.49 7.44
C LEU A 218 2.83 12.77 7.68
N PRO A 219 2.28 12.10 6.65
CA PRO A 219 1.00 11.41 6.75
C PRO A 219 1.17 10.07 7.49
N THR A 220 1.43 10.14 8.80
CA THR A 220 1.60 8.96 9.65
C THR A 220 0.30 8.16 9.73
N ARG A 221 0.36 6.84 9.47
CA ARG A 221 -0.77 5.92 9.46
C ARG A 221 -0.51 4.73 10.36
N LEU A 222 -1.53 4.37 11.14
CA LEU A 222 -1.63 3.08 11.80
C LEU A 222 -2.52 2.17 10.95
N VAL A 223 -2.01 1.01 10.58
CA VAL A 223 -2.75 -0.01 9.84
C VAL A 223 -2.76 -1.29 10.68
N VAL A 224 -3.93 -1.90 10.80
CA VAL A 224 -4.10 -3.22 11.43
C VAL A 224 -4.94 -4.07 10.50
N GLY A 225 -4.52 -5.30 10.25
CA GLY A 225 -5.23 -6.19 9.35
C GLY A 225 -5.16 -7.64 9.74
N ALA A 226 -6.00 -8.42 9.09
CA ALA A 226 -6.06 -9.86 9.21
C ALA A 226 -6.15 -10.50 7.82
N ALA A 227 -5.55 -11.65 7.65
CA ALA A 227 -5.68 -12.47 6.46
C ALA A 227 -5.92 -13.93 6.85
N TYR A 228 -6.72 -14.63 6.05
CA TYR A 228 -7.01 -16.03 6.23
C TYR A 228 -6.91 -16.78 4.92
N ARG A 229 -6.04 -17.79 4.87
CA ARG A 229 -5.84 -18.64 3.69
C ARG A 229 -6.55 -19.98 3.88
N VAL A 230 -7.38 -20.33 2.91
CA VAL A 230 -8.09 -21.61 2.83
C VAL A 230 -7.54 -22.40 1.65
N LEU A 231 -7.02 -23.60 1.92
CA LEU A 231 -6.72 -24.55 0.85
C LEU A 231 -8.02 -25.26 0.46
N LEU A 232 -8.50 -24.99 -0.75
CA LEU A 232 -9.67 -25.65 -1.29
C LEU A 232 -9.25 -27.03 -1.79
N ARG A 233 -9.67 -28.08 -1.07
CA ARG A 233 -9.35 -29.46 -1.48
C ARG A 233 -10.12 -29.81 -2.75
N PRO A 234 -9.46 -30.45 -3.72
CA PRO A 234 -10.15 -30.93 -4.92
C PRO A 234 -11.19 -31.98 -4.57
N VAL A 235 -12.25 -32.02 -5.37
CA VAL A 235 -13.35 -33.00 -5.23
C VAL A 235 -12.95 -34.41 -5.71
N SER A 236 -11.78 -34.57 -6.34
CA SER A 236 -11.27 -35.84 -6.86
C SER A 236 -9.97 -36.29 -6.20
N ASP A 237 -9.83 -37.58 -5.94
CA ASP A 237 -8.64 -38.21 -5.38
C ASP A 237 -7.48 -38.38 -6.39
N LEU A 238 -7.49 -37.64 -7.50
CA LEU A 238 -6.42 -37.69 -8.50
C LEU A 238 -5.16 -37.02 -7.96
N PRO A 239 -3.96 -37.61 -8.17
CA PRO A 239 -2.69 -37.09 -7.63
C PRO A 239 -2.32 -35.68 -8.11
N ASP A 240 -2.79 -35.29 -9.29
CA ASP A 240 -2.61 -33.96 -9.89
C ASP A 240 -3.89 -33.11 -9.83
N ALA A 241 -4.77 -33.42 -8.88
CA ALA A 241 -6.00 -32.68 -8.71
C ALA A 241 -5.73 -31.19 -8.54
N ASP A 242 -6.55 -30.40 -9.22
CA ASP A 242 -6.44 -28.94 -9.26
C ASP A 242 -6.41 -28.35 -7.84
N ARG A 243 -5.29 -27.69 -7.52
CA ARG A 243 -5.11 -27.03 -6.22
C ARG A 243 -5.57 -25.60 -6.34
N PHE A 244 -6.67 -25.29 -5.69
CA PHE A 244 -7.13 -23.91 -5.50
C PHE A 244 -6.79 -23.49 -4.06
N ASP A 245 -6.34 -22.27 -3.91
CA ASP A 245 -6.24 -21.59 -2.63
C ASP A 245 -7.03 -20.27 -2.68
N LEU A 246 -7.67 -19.94 -1.59
CA LEU A 246 -8.40 -18.69 -1.41
C LEU A 246 -7.80 -17.96 -0.20
N GLU A 247 -7.36 -16.73 -0.41
CA GLU A 247 -6.93 -15.83 0.64
C GLU A 247 -7.94 -14.69 0.79
N LEU A 248 -8.43 -14.50 2.01
CA LEU A 248 -9.31 -13.40 2.39
C LEU A 248 -8.51 -12.46 3.29
N ALA A 249 -8.61 -11.15 3.06
CA ALA A 249 -7.93 -10.15 3.86
C ALA A 249 -8.84 -8.97 4.19
N ALA A 250 -8.60 -8.37 5.35
CA ALA A 250 -9.27 -7.14 5.76
C ALA A 250 -8.30 -6.27 6.57
N ASP A 251 -8.27 -4.97 6.25
CA ASP A 251 -7.44 -3.98 6.93
C ASP A 251 -8.29 -2.81 7.42
N VAL A 252 -7.85 -2.23 8.53
CA VAL A 252 -8.32 -0.94 9.04
C VAL A 252 -7.13 0.00 9.10
N GLU A 253 -7.22 1.14 8.42
CA GLU A 253 -6.20 2.18 8.42
C GLU A 253 -6.75 3.47 9.04
N SER A 254 -5.97 4.09 9.92
CA SER A 254 -6.33 5.35 10.57
C SER A 254 -5.13 6.31 10.59
N PRO A 255 -5.36 7.63 10.40
CA PRO A 255 -4.35 8.62 10.73
C PRO A 255 -3.95 8.48 12.20
N TRP A 256 -2.63 8.50 12.48
CA TRP A 256 -2.12 8.30 13.85
C TRP A 256 -2.63 9.32 14.87
N ARG A 257 -2.81 10.57 14.43
CA ARG A 257 -3.24 11.67 15.31
C ARG A 257 -4.74 11.95 15.28
N GLU A 258 -5.49 11.33 14.37
CA GLU A 258 -6.91 11.58 14.13
C GLU A 258 -7.66 10.26 14.06
N ALA A 259 -7.74 9.54 15.18
CA ALA A 259 -8.33 8.21 15.25
C ALA A 259 -9.85 8.14 14.90
N GLY A 260 -10.48 9.25 14.54
CA GLY A 260 -11.92 9.34 14.33
C GLY A 260 -12.46 8.92 12.97
N ASN A 261 -11.60 8.66 11.97
CA ASN A 261 -12.06 8.39 10.61
C ASN A 261 -11.27 7.25 9.92
N PRO A 262 -11.41 6.00 10.41
CA PRO A 262 -10.71 4.87 9.83
C PRO A 262 -11.26 4.51 8.44
N GLY A 263 -10.36 4.20 7.50
CA GLY A 263 -10.66 3.50 6.27
C GLY A 263 -10.70 2.00 6.52
N VAL A 264 -11.61 1.29 5.87
CA VAL A 264 -11.72 -0.17 5.90
C VAL A 264 -11.47 -0.70 4.51
N ARG A 265 -10.68 -1.74 4.39
CA ARG A 265 -10.36 -2.40 3.14
C ARG A 265 -10.65 -3.88 3.25
N VAL A 266 -11.16 -4.48 2.19
CA VAL A 266 -11.38 -5.93 2.11
C VAL A 266 -10.92 -6.46 0.78
N GLY A 267 -10.39 -7.67 0.78
CA GLY A 267 -9.87 -8.29 -0.44
C GLY A 267 -9.92 -9.80 -0.42
N MET A 268 -9.89 -10.36 -1.62
CA MET A 268 -9.78 -11.79 -1.86
C MET A 268 -8.78 -12.06 -3.00
N ASP A 269 -8.04 -13.15 -2.86
CA ASP A 269 -7.10 -13.67 -3.86
C ASP A 269 -7.39 -15.16 -4.05
N LEU A 270 -7.89 -15.54 -5.23
CA LEU A 270 -8.13 -16.92 -5.63
C LEU A 270 -6.97 -17.40 -6.52
N GLY A 271 -6.22 -18.37 -6.05
CA GLY A 271 -5.09 -18.97 -6.72
C GLY A 271 -5.40 -20.33 -7.32
N TYR A 272 -4.81 -20.60 -8.47
CA TYR A 272 -4.79 -21.90 -9.13
C TYR A 272 -3.36 -22.36 -9.35
N ARG A 273 -2.93 -23.43 -8.67
CA ARG A 273 -1.58 -24.05 -8.79
C ARG A 273 -0.43 -23.05 -8.62
N GLU A 274 -0.62 -21.97 -7.89
CA GLU A 274 0.35 -20.85 -7.78
C GLU A 274 0.69 -20.18 -9.13
N LEU A 275 0.12 -20.66 -10.23
CA LEU A 275 0.37 -20.18 -11.59
C LEU A 275 -0.47 -18.96 -11.93
N VAL A 276 -1.76 -19.02 -11.64
CA VAL A 276 -2.72 -17.96 -11.98
C VAL A 276 -3.44 -17.50 -10.72
N ARG A 277 -3.63 -16.20 -10.60
CA ARG A 277 -4.35 -15.57 -9.49
C ARG A 277 -5.38 -14.58 -9.99
N VAL A 278 -6.57 -14.63 -9.41
CA VAL A 278 -7.64 -13.67 -9.65
C VAL A 278 -7.96 -12.99 -8.34
N ARG A 279 -7.99 -11.67 -8.36
CA ARG A 279 -8.18 -10.84 -7.16
C ARG A 279 -9.36 -9.92 -7.33
N ALA A 280 -10.04 -9.68 -6.22
CA ALA A 280 -11.07 -8.66 -6.11
C ALA A 280 -10.99 -8.03 -4.72
N GLY A 281 -11.35 -6.76 -4.64
CA GLY A 281 -11.33 -6.06 -3.37
C GLY A 281 -12.15 -4.79 -3.41
N TYR A 282 -12.27 -4.16 -2.25
CA TYR A 282 -12.97 -2.89 -2.09
C TYR A 282 -12.29 -2.04 -1.01
N ASP A 283 -12.07 -0.78 -1.34
CA ASP A 283 -11.58 0.24 -0.40
C ASP A 283 -12.75 1.14 0.04
N PHE A 284 -13.09 1.11 1.34
CA PHE A 284 -14.16 1.89 1.97
C PHE A 284 -13.58 3.11 2.69
N VAL A 285 -12.97 4.03 1.95
CA VAL A 285 -12.47 5.28 2.54
C VAL A 285 -13.62 6.28 2.69
N ARG A 286 -13.83 6.83 3.88
CA ARG A 286 -14.89 7.79 4.14
C ARG A 286 -14.63 9.18 3.56
N GLN A 287 -13.36 9.57 3.47
CA GLN A 287 -12.93 10.84 2.88
C GLN A 287 -11.93 10.53 1.77
N GLY A 288 -12.37 10.64 0.52
CA GLY A 288 -11.55 10.36 -0.64
C GLY A 288 -12.24 9.46 -1.66
N LEU A 289 -11.45 8.95 -2.57
CA LEU A 289 -11.90 8.07 -3.63
C LEU A 289 -11.98 6.64 -3.10
N SER A 290 -13.18 6.09 -3.05
CA SER A 290 -13.43 4.69 -2.68
C SER A 290 -13.93 3.90 -3.88
N GLY A 291 -13.79 2.59 -3.84
CA GLY A 291 -14.34 1.77 -4.92
C GLY A 291 -13.78 0.36 -4.99
N PRO A 292 -14.36 -0.44 -5.89
CA PRO A 292 -13.89 -1.79 -6.14
C PRO A 292 -12.57 -1.81 -6.91
N SER A 293 -11.86 -2.91 -6.77
CA SER A 293 -10.66 -3.23 -7.53
C SER A 293 -10.69 -4.68 -8.01
N ILE A 294 -10.02 -4.92 -9.11
CA ILE A 294 -9.79 -6.26 -9.66
C ILE A 294 -8.31 -6.43 -9.99
N GLY A 295 -7.83 -7.66 -9.95
CA GLY A 295 -6.45 -8.00 -10.27
C GLY A 295 -6.32 -9.37 -10.90
N LEU A 296 -5.29 -9.51 -11.73
CA LEU A 296 -4.87 -10.78 -12.32
C LEU A 296 -3.37 -10.95 -12.04
N GLY A 297 -2.96 -12.16 -11.75
CA GLY A 297 -1.55 -12.50 -11.56
C GLY A 297 -1.21 -13.79 -12.29
N VAL A 298 -0.02 -13.82 -12.86
CA VAL A 298 0.59 -15.03 -13.43
C VAL A 298 1.99 -15.16 -12.89
N ALA A 299 2.35 -16.35 -12.41
CA ALA A 299 3.71 -16.64 -11.96
C ALA A 299 4.16 -17.97 -12.57
N THR A 300 5.42 -18.03 -12.99
CA THR A 300 6.02 -19.26 -13.51
C THR A 300 7.48 -19.31 -13.06
N GLY A 301 7.82 -20.34 -12.26
CA GLY A 301 9.15 -20.43 -11.66
C GLY A 301 9.50 -19.15 -10.89
N SER A 302 10.60 -18.53 -11.29
CA SER A 302 11.14 -17.32 -10.66
C SER A 302 10.48 -16.01 -11.09
N ILE A 303 9.55 -16.01 -12.06
CA ILE A 303 8.99 -14.79 -12.64
C ILE A 303 7.51 -14.68 -12.29
N GLY A 304 7.10 -13.51 -11.84
CA GLY A 304 5.71 -13.15 -11.60
C GLY A 304 5.33 -11.82 -12.23
N VAL A 305 4.12 -11.75 -12.79
CA VAL A 305 3.52 -10.54 -13.35
C VAL A 305 2.13 -10.40 -12.77
N ASP A 306 1.82 -9.24 -12.22
CA ASP A 306 0.49 -8.93 -11.70
C ASP A 306 -0.02 -7.64 -12.36
N LEU A 307 -1.31 -7.61 -12.69
CA LEU A 307 -2.04 -6.44 -13.20
C LEU A 307 -3.24 -6.17 -12.29
N ALA A 308 -3.50 -4.90 -12.00
CA ALA A 308 -4.69 -4.50 -11.27
C ALA A 308 -5.26 -3.18 -11.76
N GLN A 309 -6.55 -3.01 -11.55
CA GLN A 309 -7.27 -1.76 -11.83
C GLN A 309 -8.23 -1.47 -10.69
N THR A 310 -8.29 -0.17 -10.31
CA THR A 310 -9.29 0.32 -9.35
C THR A 310 -10.34 1.14 -10.09
N PHE A 311 -11.60 1.06 -9.63
CA PHE A 311 -12.74 1.79 -10.17
C PHE A 311 -13.22 2.76 -9.10
N LEU A 312 -12.56 3.91 -9.02
CA LEU A 312 -12.76 4.89 -7.96
C LEU A 312 -14.00 5.75 -8.26
N SER A 313 -14.82 5.93 -7.24
CA SER A 313 -15.99 6.81 -7.26
C SER A 313 -16.07 7.59 -5.93
N GLY A 314 -16.70 8.76 -5.93
CA GLY A 314 -16.93 9.46 -4.66
C GLY A 314 -16.83 10.97 -4.70
N THR A 315 -16.55 11.57 -5.85
CA THR A 315 -16.60 13.02 -6.06
C THR A 315 -17.18 13.31 -7.44
N ASP A 316 -17.65 14.53 -7.68
CA ASP A 316 -18.09 14.99 -9.01
C ASP A 316 -16.94 15.05 -10.05
N LEU A 317 -15.73 14.68 -9.64
CA LEU A 317 -14.54 14.64 -10.49
C LEU A 317 -14.49 13.30 -11.24
N VAL A 318 -14.45 13.37 -12.56
CA VAL A 318 -14.15 12.22 -13.41
C VAL A 318 -12.64 11.96 -13.33
N VAL A 319 -12.25 11.03 -12.47
CA VAL A 319 -10.85 10.63 -12.32
C VAL A 319 -10.60 9.39 -13.17
N PRO A 320 -9.54 9.36 -14.00
CA PRO A 320 -9.17 8.14 -14.73
C PRO A 320 -8.94 6.98 -13.75
N ASN A 321 -9.47 5.80 -14.08
CA ASN A 321 -9.25 4.59 -13.27
C ASN A 321 -7.77 4.23 -13.22
N PRO A 322 -7.13 4.22 -12.03
CA PRO A 322 -5.73 3.85 -11.91
C PRO A 322 -5.48 2.40 -12.33
N THR A 323 -4.39 2.19 -13.06
CA THR A 323 -3.94 0.88 -13.50
C THR A 323 -2.55 0.61 -12.97
N PHE A 324 -2.32 -0.59 -12.46
CA PHE A 324 -1.09 -1.02 -11.80
C PHE A 324 -0.53 -2.26 -12.47
N LEU A 325 0.77 -2.28 -12.68
CA LEU A 325 1.52 -3.41 -13.20
C LEU A 325 2.69 -3.69 -12.27
N SER A 326 2.86 -4.95 -11.90
CA SER A 326 3.98 -5.43 -11.10
C SER A 326 4.73 -6.53 -11.84
N PHE A 327 6.03 -6.47 -11.81
CA PHE A 327 6.94 -7.49 -12.30
C PHE A 327 7.85 -7.92 -11.16
N ARG A 328 8.04 -9.23 -10.98
CA ARG A 328 8.84 -9.81 -9.91
C ARG A 328 9.73 -10.91 -10.44
N VAL A 329 10.96 -10.95 -9.96
CA VAL A 329 11.91 -12.03 -10.21
C VAL A 329 12.51 -12.48 -8.89
N THR A 330 12.54 -13.80 -8.65
CA THR A 330 13.25 -14.44 -7.54
C THR A 330 14.46 -15.22 -8.05
N PHE A 331 15.57 -15.28 -7.28
CA PHE A 331 16.83 -15.92 -7.71
C PHE A 331 17.74 -16.28 -6.54
#